data_4edff3bd0f9a22330aa571cc072b1b1a
#
_entry.id   4edff3bd0f9a22330aa571cc072b1b1a
#
_cell.length_a   1.000
_cell.length_b   1.000
_cell.length_c   1.000
_cell.angle_alpha   90.00
_cell.angle_beta   90.00
_cell.angle_gamma   90.00
#
_symmetry.space_group_name_H-M   'P 1'
#
loop_
_entity.id
_entity.type
_entity.pdbx_description
1 polymer ?
#
loop_
_entity_poly.entity_id
_entity_poly.type
_entity_poly.pdbx_seq_one_letter_code
_entity_poly.pdbx_strand_id
1 'polypeptide(L)'
;MSKVKCRYCKEKIDKENAFSPREKLYFCDQECYRKWRKTDDGQLDALLDYVWHLYSPSKQTSSTYVMIKKQAEHYHNVEGFKYQGMFLAVRYYVEILERLWCDDYGLGQVFPTYYIALQHMYEEQKALKEKLKTTTKSKDKVAIGSHNIIRRKGLSLE
;
A
#
# COMPACT_ATOMS: atom_id res chain seq x y z
N MET A 1 -25.42 20.45 15.25
CA MET A 1 -24.46 19.39 14.87
C MET A 1 -24.15 19.49 13.40
N SER A 2 -22.90 19.60 13.04
CA SER A 2 -22.51 19.66 11.62
C SER A 2 -22.43 18.24 11.03
N LYS A 3 -23.15 17.99 9.94
CA LYS A 3 -23.14 16.70 9.24
C LYS A 3 -22.14 16.72 8.10
N VAL A 4 -21.37 15.65 7.98
CA VAL A 4 -20.42 15.39 6.90
C VAL A 4 -20.80 14.13 6.13
N LYS A 5 -20.29 13.97 4.92
CA LYS A 5 -20.52 12.75 4.12
C LYS A 5 -19.33 11.82 4.22
N CYS A 6 -19.59 10.55 4.43
CA CYS A 6 -18.57 9.51 4.30
C CYS A 6 -17.99 9.51 2.88
N ARG A 7 -16.68 9.50 2.77
CA ARG A 7 -16.01 9.52 1.45
C ARG A 7 -16.28 8.25 0.65
N TYR A 8 -16.49 7.12 1.32
CA TYR A 8 -16.73 5.82 0.68
C TYR A 8 -18.20 5.56 0.38
N CYS A 9 -19.06 5.39 1.42
CA CYS A 9 -20.46 5.01 1.24
C CYS A 9 -21.40 6.19 0.97
N LYS A 10 -20.92 7.45 1.08
CA LYS A 10 -21.67 8.71 0.87
C LYS A 10 -22.75 9.00 1.92
N GLU A 11 -22.88 8.18 2.94
CA GLU A 11 -23.81 8.42 4.03
C GLU A 11 -23.48 9.69 4.82
N LYS A 12 -24.55 10.34 5.33
CA LYS A 12 -24.40 11.51 6.20
C LYS A 12 -24.16 11.05 7.64
N ILE A 13 -23.08 11.49 8.21
CA ILE A 13 -22.65 11.18 9.59
C ILE A 13 -22.41 12.46 10.37
N ASP A 14 -22.55 12.41 11.68
CA ASP A 14 -22.19 13.52 12.53
C ASP A 14 -20.67 13.64 12.59
N LYS A 15 -20.18 14.86 12.37
CA LYS A 15 -18.74 15.15 12.30
C LYS A 15 -17.96 14.68 13.53
N GLU A 16 -18.61 14.75 14.71
CA GLU A 16 -18.02 14.35 15.99
C GLU A 16 -17.80 12.84 16.10
N ASN A 17 -18.65 12.04 15.43
CA ASN A 17 -18.59 10.58 15.44
C ASN A 17 -17.86 10.00 14.20
N ALA A 18 -17.47 10.86 13.26
CA ALA A 18 -16.81 10.45 12.03
C ALA A 18 -15.36 10.03 12.28
N PHE A 19 -14.95 8.91 11.68
CA PHE A 19 -13.54 8.56 11.57
C PHE A 19 -12.84 9.51 10.57
N SER A 20 -11.83 10.25 11.02
CA SER A 20 -11.12 11.23 10.20
C SER A 20 -9.60 11.00 10.33
N PRO A 21 -8.96 10.31 9.35
CA PRO A 21 -7.52 10.07 9.37
C PRO A 21 -6.70 11.35 9.15
N ARG A 22 -7.29 12.36 8.51
CA ARG A 22 -6.72 13.70 8.34
C ARG A 22 -7.84 14.74 8.14
N GLU A 23 -7.49 16.00 8.25
CA GLU A 23 -8.42 17.12 8.13
C GLU A 23 -9.27 17.04 6.83
N LYS A 24 -10.56 17.24 6.93
CA LYS A 24 -11.55 17.24 5.83
C LYS A 24 -11.76 15.89 5.12
N LEU A 25 -11.28 14.80 5.68
CA LEU A 25 -11.47 13.46 5.14
C LEU A 25 -12.24 12.60 6.14
N TYR A 26 -13.54 12.38 5.91
CA TYR A 26 -14.46 11.76 6.85
C TYR A 26 -15.00 10.42 6.34
N PHE A 27 -15.11 9.44 7.26
CA PHE A 27 -15.66 8.10 7.02
C PHE A 27 -16.59 7.72 8.18
N CYS A 28 -17.51 6.77 7.95
CA CYS A 28 -18.34 6.24 9.02
C CYS A 28 -17.50 5.61 10.12
N ASP A 29 -16.52 4.81 9.72
CA ASP A 29 -15.63 4.06 10.57
C ASP A 29 -14.30 3.73 9.85
N GLN A 30 -13.43 3.00 10.53
CA GLN A 30 -12.16 2.55 9.99
C GLN A 30 -12.33 1.54 8.85
N GLU A 31 -13.43 0.78 8.82
CA GLU A 31 -13.69 -0.19 7.77
C GLU A 31 -14.04 0.51 6.44
N CYS A 32 -14.88 1.53 6.48
CA CYS A 32 -15.16 2.40 5.32
C CYS A 32 -13.88 3.03 4.78
N TYR A 33 -12.97 3.47 5.65
CA TYR A 33 -11.67 3.98 5.25
C TYR A 33 -10.82 2.90 4.56
N ARG A 34 -10.73 1.68 5.10
CA ARG A 34 -9.98 0.57 4.49
C ARG A 34 -10.53 0.18 3.11
N LYS A 35 -11.86 0.17 2.95
CA LYS A 35 -12.52 -0.11 1.67
C LYS A 35 -12.22 1.00 0.65
N TRP A 36 -12.31 2.26 1.08
CA TRP A 36 -11.99 3.40 0.23
C TRP A 36 -10.53 3.38 -0.24
N ARG A 37 -9.57 3.00 0.62
CA ARG A 37 -8.15 2.88 0.25
C ARG A 37 -7.87 1.90 -0.88
N LYS A 38 -8.80 0.97 -1.15
CA LYS A 38 -8.71 0.01 -2.25
C LYS A 38 -9.31 0.54 -3.56
N THR A 39 -10.05 1.62 -3.52
CA THR A 39 -10.60 2.29 -4.72
C THR A 39 -9.53 3.12 -5.42
N ASP A 40 -9.77 3.47 -6.70
CA ASP A 40 -8.88 4.35 -7.46
C ASP A 40 -8.67 5.70 -6.77
N ASP A 41 -9.71 6.30 -6.21
CA ASP A 41 -9.63 7.54 -5.44
C ASP A 41 -8.70 7.40 -4.22
N GLY A 42 -8.82 6.30 -3.49
CA GLY A 42 -7.98 6.02 -2.32
C GLY A 42 -6.53 5.70 -2.68
N GLN A 43 -6.32 5.03 -3.80
CA GLN A 43 -4.98 4.75 -4.32
C GLN A 43 -4.29 6.01 -4.86
N LEU A 44 -5.04 6.86 -5.57
CA LEU A 44 -4.56 8.17 -6.00
C LEU A 44 -4.18 9.04 -4.80
N ASP A 45 -5.02 9.09 -3.79
CA ASP A 45 -4.74 9.81 -2.55
C ASP A 45 -3.45 9.34 -1.87
N ALA A 46 -3.23 8.03 -1.79
CA ALA A 46 -1.99 7.46 -1.25
C ALA A 46 -0.76 7.85 -2.05
N LEU A 47 -0.86 7.80 -3.38
CA LEU A 47 0.21 8.23 -4.28
C LEU A 47 0.55 9.70 -4.09
N LEU A 48 -0.46 10.56 -4.08
CA LEU A 48 -0.27 12.01 -3.93
C LEU A 48 0.33 12.37 -2.58
N ASP A 49 -0.12 11.73 -1.50
CA ASP A 49 0.40 11.95 -0.16
C ASP A 49 1.88 11.55 -0.06
N TYR A 50 2.25 10.38 -0.60
CA TYR A 50 3.63 9.93 -0.59
C TYR A 50 4.54 10.84 -1.43
N VAL A 51 4.15 11.17 -2.66
CA VAL A 51 4.92 12.03 -3.57
C VAL A 51 5.06 13.44 -2.98
N TRP A 52 4.01 13.97 -2.33
CA TRP A 52 4.06 15.27 -1.68
C TRP A 52 5.19 15.39 -0.68
N HIS A 53 5.45 14.34 0.11
CA HIS A 53 6.51 14.33 1.10
C HIS A 53 7.92 14.18 0.51
N LEU A 54 8.05 13.83 -0.77
CA LEU A 54 9.34 13.80 -1.46
C LEU A 54 9.79 15.17 -1.94
N TYR A 55 8.86 16.11 -2.12
CA TYR A 55 9.19 17.47 -2.53
C TYR A 55 9.83 18.27 -1.41
N SER A 56 10.77 19.15 -1.79
CA SER A 56 11.36 20.12 -0.87
C SER A 56 10.28 21.01 -0.23
N PRO A 57 10.35 21.36 1.06
CA PRO A 57 9.32 22.16 1.73
C PRO A 57 8.97 23.46 1.02
N SER A 58 9.94 24.12 0.40
CA SER A 58 9.74 25.35 -0.41
C SER A 58 8.93 25.13 -1.68
N LYS A 59 8.88 23.90 -2.18
CA LYS A 59 8.13 23.50 -3.38
C LYS A 59 6.77 22.90 -3.07
N GLN A 60 6.45 22.68 -1.80
CA GLN A 60 5.15 22.13 -1.36
C GLN A 60 4.06 23.21 -1.42
N THR A 61 3.61 23.52 -2.62
CA THR A 61 2.58 24.53 -2.89
C THR A 61 1.33 23.88 -3.49
N SER A 62 0.20 24.60 -3.44
CA SER A 62 -1.04 24.15 -4.09
C SER A 62 -0.86 23.88 -5.59
N SER A 63 -0.03 24.67 -6.27
CA SER A 63 0.29 24.48 -7.69
C SER A 63 1.03 23.17 -7.92
N THR A 64 1.99 22.84 -7.08
CA THR A 64 2.74 21.56 -7.13
C THR A 64 1.80 20.38 -6.92
N TYR A 65 0.90 20.44 -5.93
CA TYR A 65 -0.09 19.40 -5.70
C TYR A 65 -0.98 19.14 -6.92
N VAL A 66 -1.51 20.21 -7.51
CA VAL A 66 -2.34 20.13 -8.73
C VAL A 66 -1.54 19.54 -9.90
N MET A 67 -0.28 19.93 -10.06
CA MET A 67 0.60 19.39 -11.09
C MET A 67 0.83 17.89 -10.94
N ILE A 68 1.18 17.41 -9.75
CA ILE A 68 1.38 16.00 -9.47
C ILE A 68 0.10 15.22 -9.76
N LYS A 69 -1.05 15.72 -9.32
CA LYS A 69 -2.35 15.10 -9.57
C LYS A 69 -2.64 14.97 -11.06
N LYS A 70 -2.43 16.04 -11.83
CA LYS A 70 -2.61 16.03 -13.29
C LYS A 70 -1.66 15.05 -13.99
N GLN A 71 -0.42 14.95 -13.54
CA GLN A 71 0.52 13.97 -14.07
C GLN A 71 0.02 12.54 -13.80
N ALA A 72 -0.40 12.23 -12.56
CA ALA A 72 -0.92 10.92 -12.21
C ALA A 72 -2.17 10.56 -13.03
N GLU A 73 -3.11 11.48 -13.17
CA GLU A 73 -4.33 11.30 -13.98
C GLU A 73 -4.00 11.13 -15.47
N HIS A 74 -3.04 11.86 -16.01
CA HIS A 74 -2.59 11.72 -17.39
C HIS A 74 -2.03 10.33 -17.66
N TYR A 75 -1.12 9.84 -16.83
CA TYR A 75 -0.55 8.50 -17.00
C TYR A 75 -1.57 7.38 -16.77
N HIS A 76 -2.53 7.59 -15.88
CA HIS A 76 -3.63 6.65 -15.70
C HIS A 76 -4.51 6.56 -16.95
N ASN A 77 -4.92 7.70 -17.50
CA ASN A 77 -5.88 7.77 -18.60
C ASN A 77 -5.26 7.50 -19.97
N VAL A 78 -4.01 7.89 -20.20
CA VAL A 78 -3.33 7.79 -21.50
C VAL A 78 -2.48 6.52 -21.60
N GLU A 79 -1.66 6.26 -20.59
CA GLU A 79 -0.75 5.11 -20.57
C GLU A 79 -1.36 3.85 -19.92
N GLY A 80 -2.53 3.97 -19.30
CA GLY A 80 -3.20 2.87 -18.63
C GLY A 80 -2.55 2.42 -17.31
N PHE A 81 -1.69 3.24 -16.71
CA PHE A 81 -1.04 2.91 -15.46
C PHE A 81 -2.03 2.94 -14.29
N LYS A 82 -1.99 1.93 -13.44
CA LYS A 82 -2.80 1.90 -12.22
C LYS A 82 -2.16 2.77 -11.14
N TYR A 83 -2.97 3.51 -10.37
CA TYR A 83 -2.47 4.36 -9.29
C TYR A 83 -1.65 3.60 -8.26
N GLN A 84 -2.07 2.39 -7.89
CA GLN A 84 -1.29 1.52 -7.02
C GLN A 84 0.07 1.14 -7.64
N GLY A 85 0.11 0.85 -8.93
CA GLY A 85 1.34 0.57 -9.66
C GLY A 85 2.29 1.76 -9.69
N MET A 86 1.75 2.97 -9.89
CA MET A 86 2.54 4.21 -9.82
C MET A 86 3.11 4.44 -8.42
N PHE A 87 2.32 4.21 -7.36
CA PHE A 87 2.79 4.29 -5.98
C PHE A 87 3.95 3.33 -5.71
N LEU A 88 3.84 2.08 -6.15
CA LEU A 88 4.90 1.09 -6.04
C LEU A 88 6.15 1.49 -6.85
N ALA A 89 5.96 2.07 -8.03
CA ALA A 89 7.07 2.54 -8.87
C ALA A 89 7.83 3.70 -8.23
N VAL A 90 7.13 4.64 -7.60
CA VAL A 90 7.77 5.74 -6.85
C VAL A 90 8.57 5.20 -5.67
N ARG A 91 8.00 4.28 -4.90
CA ARG A 91 8.71 3.62 -3.79
C ARG A 91 9.95 2.86 -4.28
N TYR A 92 9.81 2.10 -5.34
CA TYR A 92 10.94 1.39 -5.95
C TYR A 92 12.06 2.35 -6.36
N TYR A 93 11.71 3.45 -7.00
CA TYR A 93 12.66 4.48 -7.44
C TYR A 93 13.43 5.10 -6.27
N VAL A 94 12.73 5.44 -5.20
CA VAL A 94 13.30 6.15 -4.05
C VAL A 94 13.94 5.19 -3.05
N GLU A 95 13.26 4.09 -2.70
CA GLU A 95 13.67 3.20 -1.60
C GLU A 95 14.60 2.06 -2.07
N ILE A 96 14.41 1.53 -3.29
CA ILE A 96 15.20 0.39 -3.79
C ILE A 96 16.35 0.86 -4.67
N LEU A 97 16.10 1.76 -5.62
CA LEU A 97 17.13 2.33 -6.48
C LEU A 97 17.89 3.48 -5.80
N GLU A 98 17.46 3.92 -4.63
CA GLU A 98 18.06 5.02 -3.84
C GLU A 98 18.28 6.29 -4.69
N ARG A 99 17.35 6.56 -5.64
CA ARG A 99 17.42 7.75 -6.50
C ARG A 99 16.89 8.97 -5.77
N LEU A 100 17.61 10.08 -5.93
CA LEU A 100 17.16 11.36 -5.40
C LEU A 100 15.93 11.87 -6.18
N TRP A 101 14.96 12.37 -5.44
CA TRP A 101 13.79 13.00 -6.04
C TRP A 101 14.16 14.37 -6.63
N CYS A 102 13.77 14.63 -7.87
CA CYS A 102 13.92 15.92 -8.52
C CYS A 102 12.56 16.61 -8.63
N ASP A 103 12.41 17.73 -7.95
CA ASP A 103 11.14 18.48 -7.88
C ASP A 103 10.65 18.95 -9.26
N ASP A 104 11.56 19.20 -10.22
CA ASP A 104 11.22 19.73 -11.53
C ASP A 104 10.58 18.70 -12.47
N TYR A 105 10.86 17.42 -12.27
CA TYR A 105 10.35 16.35 -13.14
C TYR A 105 9.10 15.67 -12.61
N GLY A 106 8.85 15.77 -11.30
CA GLY A 106 7.70 15.13 -10.68
C GLY A 106 7.63 13.62 -10.96
N LEU A 107 6.43 13.12 -11.30
CA LEU A 107 6.24 11.70 -11.61
C LEU A 107 6.92 11.27 -12.92
N GLY A 108 7.25 12.19 -13.82
CA GLY A 108 7.89 11.87 -15.10
C GLY A 108 9.23 11.15 -14.95
N GLN A 109 9.96 11.39 -13.87
CA GLN A 109 11.24 10.72 -13.60
C GLN A 109 11.11 9.23 -13.26
N VAL A 110 9.93 8.79 -12.82
CA VAL A 110 9.68 7.43 -12.33
C VAL A 110 9.14 6.49 -13.41
N PHE A 111 8.45 7.01 -14.41
CA PHE A 111 7.74 6.17 -15.40
C PHE A 111 8.59 5.18 -16.18
N PRO A 112 9.85 5.46 -16.54
CA PRO A 112 10.71 4.46 -17.16
C PRO A 112 10.89 3.19 -16.32
N THR A 113 10.71 3.31 -15.00
CA THR A 113 10.88 2.18 -14.05
C THR A 113 9.58 1.49 -13.69
N TYR A 114 8.42 1.93 -14.20
CA TYR A 114 7.10 1.43 -13.82
C TYR A 114 6.97 -0.10 -13.94
N TYR A 115 7.26 -0.65 -15.09
CA TYR A 115 7.15 -2.10 -15.32
C TYR A 115 8.21 -2.90 -14.58
N ILE A 116 9.41 -2.38 -14.44
CA ILE A 116 10.50 -3.00 -13.67
C ILE A 116 10.11 -3.08 -12.18
N ALA A 117 9.53 -2.02 -11.65
CA ALA A 117 9.05 -1.99 -10.27
C ALA A 117 7.93 -3.01 -10.02
N LEU A 118 6.97 -3.14 -10.93
CA LEU A 118 5.90 -4.13 -10.81
C LEU A 118 6.44 -5.56 -10.87
N GLN A 119 7.39 -5.85 -11.76
CA GLN A 119 8.04 -7.15 -11.84
C GLN A 119 8.80 -7.48 -10.54
N HIS A 120 9.58 -6.55 -10.03
CA HIS A 120 10.29 -6.71 -8.75
C HIS A 120 9.34 -7.04 -7.61
N MET A 121 8.25 -6.30 -7.46
CA MET A 121 7.22 -6.54 -6.43
C MET A 121 6.56 -7.91 -6.57
N TYR A 122 6.30 -8.34 -7.81
CA TYR A 122 5.75 -9.68 -8.07
C TYR A 122 6.71 -10.79 -7.63
N GLU A 123 7.99 -10.66 -7.96
CA GLU A 123 9.03 -11.63 -7.58
C GLU A 123 9.22 -11.71 -6.07
N GLU A 124 9.23 -10.57 -5.37
CA GLU A 124 9.28 -10.53 -3.91
C GLU A 124 8.08 -11.23 -3.26
N GLN A 125 6.87 -10.96 -3.75
CA GLN A 125 5.66 -11.60 -3.24
C GLN A 125 5.68 -13.11 -3.47
N LYS A 126 6.18 -13.57 -4.61
CA LYS A 126 6.33 -14.98 -4.93
C LYS A 126 7.33 -15.64 -3.99
N ALA A 127 8.50 -15.05 -3.80
CA ALA A 127 9.53 -15.55 -2.88
C ALA A 127 9.02 -15.63 -1.44
N LEU A 128 8.26 -14.64 -0.99
CA LEU A 128 7.66 -14.63 0.35
C LEU A 128 6.64 -15.75 0.53
N LYS A 129 5.78 -16.00 -0.46
CA LYS A 129 4.80 -17.10 -0.43
C LYS A 129 5.48 -18.48 -0.39
N GLU A 130 6.60 -18.65 -1.10
CA GLU A 130 7.37 -19.89 -1.08
C GLU A 130 8.02 -20.14 0.30
N LYS A 131 8.60 -19.10 0.91
CA LYS A 131 9.16 -19.16 2.27
C LYS A 131 8.10 -19.54 3.31
N LEU A 132 6.90 -18.98 3.22
CA LEU A 132 5.79 -19.31 4.12
C LEU A 132 5.36 -20.78 3.99
N LYS A 133 5.29 -21.32 2.76
CA LYS A 133 4.96 -22.74 2.51
C LYS A 133 6.00 -23.70 3.07
N THR A 134 7.28 -23.35 3.01
CA THR A 134 8.36 -24.18 3.58
C THR A 134 8.34 -24.18 5.12
N THR A 135 8.03 -23.03 5.72
CA THR A 135 7.95 -22.88 7.19
C THR A 135 6.77 -23.67 7.77
N THR A 136 5.61 -23.70 7.11
CA THR A 136 4.46 -24.49 7.56
C THR A 136 4.75 -26.00 7.48
N LYS A 137 5.35 -26.49 6.39
CA LYS A 137 5.75 -27.90 6.25
C LYS A 137 6.75 -28.37 7.31
N SER A 138 7.66 -27.51 7.76
CA SER A 138 8.62 -27.86 8.81
C SER A 138 7.96 -27.98 10.19
N LYS A 139 6.95 -27.12 10.50
CA LYS A 139 6.18 -27.20 11.75
C LYS A 139 5.36 -28.48 11.83
N ASP A 140 4.73 -28.92 10.75
CA ASP A 140 3.97 -30.17 10.71
C ASP A 140 4.86 -31.40 10.92
N LYS A 141 6.07 -31.42 10.38
CA LYS A 141 7.04 -32.49 10.62
C LYS A 141 7.51 -32.58 12.08
N VAL A 142 7.70 -31.45 12.75
CA VAL A 142 8.09 -31.39 14.14
C VAL A 142 6.94 -31.90 15.07
N ALA A 143 5.70 -31.52 14.74
CA ALA A 143 4.53 -32.00 15.50
C ALA A 143 4.33 -33.51 15.38
N ILE A 144 4.55 -34.12 14.22
CA ILE A 144 4.46 -35.57 14.00
C ILE A 144 5.60 -36.28 14.74
N GLY A 145 6.80 -35.73 14.76
CA GLY A 145 7.95 -36.30 15.49
C GLY A 145 7.76 -36.35 17.00
N SER A 146 7.15 -35.34 17.60
CA SER A 146 6.87 -35.30 19.05
C SER A 146 5.78 -36.30 19.46
N HIS A 147 4.81 -36.60 18.62
CA HIS A 147 3.77 -37.59 18.89
C HIS A 147 4.31 -39.02 18.90
N ASN A 148 5.30 -39.35 18.07
CA ASN A 148 5.93 -40.66 18.03
C ASN A 148 6.85 -40.94 19.26
N ILE A 149 7.42 -39.89 19.86
CA ILE A 149 8.27 -40.01 21.05
C ILE A 149 7.43 -40.37 22.30
N ILE A 150 6.21 -39.83 22.40
CA ILE A 150 5.31 -40.11 23.54
C ILE A 150 4.80 -41.57 23.48
N ARG A 151 4.54 -42.15 22.32
CA ARG A 151 4.10 -43.55 22.16
C ARG A 151 5.19 -44.58 22.52
N ARG A 152 6.48 -44.26 22.38
CA ARG A 152 7.58 -45.19 22.70
C ARG A 152 7.93 -45.25 24.20
N LYS A 153 7.54 -44.26 25.00
CA LYS A 153 7.78 -44.25 26.46
C LYS A 153 6.71 -44.97 27.30
N GLY A 154 5.61 -45.40 26.67
CA GLY A 154 4.51 -46.10 27.37
C GLY A 154 4.58 -47.61 27.36
N LEU A 155 5.68 -48.26 26.90
CA LEU A 155 5.81 -49.69 26.75
C LEU A 155 7.08 -50.26 27.44
N SER A 156 7.39 -49.83 28.67
CA SER A 156 8.37 -50.52 29.51
C SER A 156 8.07 -50.27 30.97
N LEU A 157 7.03 -50.95 31.47
CA LEU A 157 6.84 -51.29 32.87
C LEU A 157 6.12 -52.64 32.92
N GLU A 158 6.87 -53.69 32.82
CA GLU A 158 6.70 -54.96 33.48
C GLU A 158 8.06 -55.49 33.94
#